data_b9f20067fc8bd23f320e559713bccbc3
#
_entry.id   b9f20067fc8bd23f320e559713bccbc3
#
_cell.length_a   1.000
_cell.length_b   1.000
_cell.length_c   1.000
_cell.angle_alpha   90.00
_cell.angle_beta   90.00
_cell.angle_gamma   90.00
#
_symmetry.space_group_name_H-M   'P 1'
#
loop_
_entity.id
_entity.type
_entity.pdbx_description
1 polymer ?
#
loop_
_entity_poly.entity_id
_entity_poly.type
_entity_poly.pdbx_seq_one_letter_code
_entity_poly.pdbx_strand_id
1 'polypeptide(L)'
;MKAGKVWGTTELIEANGALEFHRIEMEAGGICSKHLHRYKWNGFYVESGKMLVRVWQRDYDLVDETIVGPGQYTKVKPGLYHQFECLESGVAYELYWAEFNHNDIVRESVGEMKTELISDFEIRLDSDDSYHLYLQEG
;
A
#
# COMPACT_ATOMS: atom_id res chain seq x y z
N MET A 1 16.60 -6.48 -1.73
CA MET A 1 17.41 -7.15 -0.70
C MET A 1 16.52 -7.70 0.41
N LYS A 2 16.74 -8.95 0.75
CA LYS A 2 16.00 -9.62 1.83
C LYS A 2 16.75 -9.57 3.13
N ALA A 3 16.04 -9.40 4.23
CA ALA A 3 16.62 -9.46 5.57
C ALA A 3 15.72 -10.29 6.48
N GLY A 4 16.32 -11.11 7.33
CA GLY A 4 15.60 -11.90 8.31
C GLY A 4 15.17 -11.04 9.50
N LYS A 5 13.98 -11.35 10.01
CA LYS A 5 13.41 -10.74 11.21
C LYS A 5 12.92 -11.86 12.11
N VAL A 6 12.70 -11.54 13.38
CA VAL A 6 12.14 -12.54 14.30
C VAL A 6 10.75 -13.01 13.88
N TRP A 7 10.01 -12.20 13.16
CA TRP A 7 8.64 -12.48 12.74
C TRP A 7 8.54 -12.99 11.28
N GLY A 8 9.66 -13.10 10.56
CA GLY A 8 9.67 -13.55 9.16
C GLY A 8 10.80 -12.90 8.38
N THR A 9 10.51 -12.49 7.16
CA THR A 9 11.51 -11.80 6.32
C THR A 9 10.92 -10.54 5.73
N THR A 10 11.79 -9.59 5.41
CA THR A 10 11.42 -8.38 4.69
C THR A 10 12.33 -8.23 3.47
N GLU A 11 11.74 -7.82 2.37
CA GLU A 11 12.47 -7.54 1.14
C GLU A 11 12.17 -6.12 0.69
N LEU A 12 13.20 -5.28 0.64
CA LEU A 12 13.04 -3.91 0.15
C LEU A 12 12.87 -3.93 -1.36
N ILE A 13 11.74 -3.43 -1.84
CA ILE A 13 11.44 -3.36 -3.27
C ILE A 13 11.82 -1.99 -3.82
N GLU A 14 11.51 -0.93 -3.08
CA GLU A 14 11.82 0.43 -3.51
C GLU A 14 12.09 1.32 -2.30
N ALA A 15 13.08 2.19 -2.43
CA ALA A 15 13.34 3.22 -1.44
C ALA A 15 13.84 4.47 -2.15
N ASN A 16 13.27 5.60 -1.77
CA ASN A 16 13.73 6.89 -2.25
C ASN A 16 13.41 7.94 -1.17
N GLY A 17 13.61 9.20 -1.43
CA GLY A 17 13.42 10.23 -0.41
C GLY A 17 11.98 10.41 0.07
N ALA A 18 11.00 9.80 -0.58
CA ALA A 18 9.59 9.98 -0.25
C ALA A 18 8.86 8.68 0.10
N LEU A 19 9.39 7.52 -0.31
CA LEU A 19 8.71 6.24 -0.20
C LEU A 19 9.68 5.11 0.11
N GLU A 20 9.23 4.19 0.98
CA GLU A 20 9.84 2.85 1.07
C GLU A 20 8.72 1.84 0.90
N PHE A 21 9.01 0.80 0.16
CA PHE A 21 8.07 -0.25 -0.17
C PHE A 21 8.73 -1.60 0.05
N HIS A 22 8.17 -2.39 0.98
CA HIS A 22 8.72 -3.68 1.38
C HIS A 22 7.68 -4.78 1.18
N ARG A 23 8.14 -5.92 0.70
CA ARG A 23 7.37 -7.16 0.75
C ARG A 23 7.79 -7.92 1.98
N ILE A 24 6.84 -8.37 2.80
CA ILE A 24 7.15 -9.16 3.98
C ILE A 24 6.52 -10.54 3.90
N GLU A 25 7.25 -11.53 4.36
CA GLU A 25 6.75 -12.87 4.58
C GLU A 25 6.67 -13.04 6.09
N MET A 26 5.47 -13.12 6.61
CA MET A 26 5.24 -13.15 8.05
C MET A 26 4.84 -14.54 8.51
N GLU A 27 5.26 -14.90 9.70
CA GLU A 27 4.96 -16.21 10.29
C GLU A 27 4.01 -16.06 11.47
N ALA A 28 3.04 -16.94 11.56
CA ALA A 28 2.07 -16.92 12.65
C ALA A 28 2.76 -16.91 14.02
N GLY A 29 2.36 -16.00 14.87
CA GLY A 29 2.97 -15.77 16.17
C GLY A 29 4.09 -14.74 16.18
N GLY A 30 4.52 -14.28 15.01
CA GLY A 30 5.55 -13.25 14.91
C GLY A 30 5.00 -11.89 15.31
N ILE A 31 5.78 -11.15 16.09
CA ILE A 31 5.40 -9.82 16.55
C ILE A 31 6.58 -8.89 16.31
N CYS A 32 6.34 -7.78 15.64
CA CYS A 32 7.40 -6.80 15.41
C CYS A 32 7.59 -5.90 16.64
N SER A 33 8.61 -5.07 16.63
CA SER A 33 8.84 -4.16 17.74
C SER A 33 7.72 -3.13 17.84
N LYS A 34 7.45 -2.68 19.06
CA LYS A 34 6.59 -1.52 19.29
C LYS A 34 7.44 -0.27 19.05
N HIS A 35 7.07 0.52 18.07
CA HIS A 35 7.85 1.70 17.66
C HIS A 35 6.96 2.79 17.06
N LEU A 36 7.52 3.95 16.85
CA LEU A 36 6.84 5.03 16.15
C LEU A 36 7.77 5.65 15.10
N HIS A 37 7.16 6.26 14.11
CA HIS A 37 7.86 7.10 13.14
C HIS A 37 7.40 8.54 13.32
N ARG A 38 8.32 9.47 13.39
CA ARG A 38 7.96 10.86 13.70
C ARG A 38 7.32 11.58 12.51
N TYR A 39 7.75 11.25 11.32
CA TYR A 39 7.42 12.04 10.14
C TYR A 39 6.80 11.26 8.99
N LYS A 40 6.74 9.94 9.10
CA LYS A 40 6.22 9.15 7.98
C LYS A 40 5.03 8.30 8.40
N TRP A 41 4.17 8.09 7.45
CA TRP A 41 3.05 7.17 7.54
C TRP A 41 3.56 5.74 7.34
N ASN A 42 2.85 4.79 7.88
CA ASN A 42 3.18 3.38 7.70
C ASN A 42 1.90 2.64 7.30
N GLY A 43 1.89 2.11 6.08
CA GLY A 43 0.76 1.35 5.57
C GLY A 43 1.04 -0.14 5.57
N PHE A 44 -0.02 -0.94 5.70
CA PHE A 44 0.05 -2.41 5.68
C PHE A 44 -1.05 -2.95 4.76
N TYR A 45 -0.64 -3.65 3.72
CA TYR A 45 -1.55 -4.32 2.80
C TYR A 45 -1.30 -5.81 2.87
N VAL A 46 -2.34 -6.62 3.09
CA VAL A 46 -2.19 -8.06 3.22
C VAL A 46 -2.59 -8.74 1.92
N GLU A 47 -1.71 -9.52 1.36
CA GLU A 47 -1.97 -10.34 0.20
C GLU A 47 -2.54 -11.70 0.64
N SER A 48 -1.91 -12.33 1.62
CA SER A 48 -2.34 -13.61 2.17
C SER A 48 -2.03 -13.66 3.65
N GLY A 49 -2.76 -14.49 4.38
CA GLY A 49 -2.61 -14.58 5.82
C GLY A 49 -3.43 -13.50 6.52
N LYS A 50 -3.05 -13.21 7.75
CA LYS A 50 -3.82 -12.26 8.58
C LYS A 50 -2.90 -11.55 9.55
N MET A 51 -3.07 -10.25 9.67
CA MET A 51 -2.23 -9.39 10.50
C MET A 51 -3.11 -8.62 11.49
N LEU A 52 -2.64 -8.49 12.72
CA LEU A 52 -3.26 -7.61 13.72
C LEU A 52 -2.34 -6.40 13.87
N VAL A 53 -2.86 -5.21 13.64
CA VAL A 53 -2.11 -3.97 13.82
C VAL A 53 -2.61 -3.27 15.08
N ARG A 54 -1.71 -3.04 16.03
CA ARG A 54 -2.01 -2.33 17.27
C ARG A 54 -1.47 -0.92 17.18
N VAL A 55 -2.28 0.04 17.58
CA VAL A 55 -1.89 1.45 17.62
C VAL A 55 -2.23 2.01 19.00
N TRP A 56 -1.24 2.60 19.65
CA TRP A 56 -1.42 3.23 20.95
C TRP A 56 -1.72 4.71 20.76
N GLN A 57 -2.89 5.11 21.18
CA GLN A 57 -3.30 6.51 21.09
C GLN A 57 -2.57 7.34 22.15
N ARG A 58 -2.25 8.59 21.80
CA ARG A 58 -1.44 9.43 22.67
C ARG A 58 -2.14 9.86 23.94
N ASP A 59 -3.41 10.12 23.85
CA ASP A 59 -4.16 10.81 24.88
C ASP A 59 -4.86 9.87 25.84
N TYR A 60 -4.74 8.56 25.65
CA TYR A 60 -5.37 7.59 26.54
C TYR A 60 -4.67 6.23 26.44
N ASP A 61 -4.87 5.41 27.43
CA ASP A 61 -4.18 4.12 27.53
C ASP A 61 -4.82 3.02 26.70
N LEU A 62 -5.64 3.37 25.74
CA LEU A 62 -6.29 2.38 24.90
C LEU A 62 -5.44 2.02 23.70
N VAL A 63 -5.51 0.76 23.34
CA VAL A 63 -4.85 0.24 22.17
C VAL A 63 -5.95 -0.05 21.14
N ASP A 64 -5.84 0.60 19.98
CA ASP A 64 -6.71 0.29 18.86
C ASP A 64 -6.15 -0.92 18.14
N GLU A 65 -7.00 -1.92 17.90
CA GLU A 65 -6.59 -3.14 17.23
C GLU A 65 -7.38 -3.31 15.96
N THR A 66 -6.68 -3.51 14.84
CA THR A 66 -7.28 -3.70 13.53
C THR A 66 -6.78 -5.01 12.94
N ILE A 67 -7.68 -5.88 12.55
CA ILE A 67 -7.32 -7.11 11.86
C ILE A 67 -7.38 -6.85 10.35
N VAL A 68 -6.30 -7.19 9.66
CA VAL A 68 -6.14 -6.98 8.22
C VAL A 68 -5.99 -8.34 7.58
N GLY A 69 -6.92 -8.70 6.72
CA GLY A 69 -6.90 -9.96 5.97
C GLY A 69 -6.62 -9.71 4.49
N PRO A 70 -6.68 -10.77 3.67
CA PRO A 70 -6.33 -10.67 2.25
C PRO A 70 -7.11 -9.59 1.52
N GLY A 71 -6.39 -8.76 0.78
CA GLY A 71 -6.97 -7.65 0.03
C GLY A 71 -7.34 -6.45 0.87
N GLN A 72 -7.00 -6.44 2.14
CA GLN A 72 -7.32 -5.33 3.04
C GLN A 72 -6.09 -4.51 3.38
N TYR A 73 -6.32 -3.29 3.79
CA TYR A 73 -5.27 -2.30 4.03
C TYR A 73 -5.60 -1.45 5.25
N THR A 74 -4.58 -1.12 6.02
CA THR A 74 -4.68 -0.13 7.08
C THR A 74 -3.42 0.72 7.11
N LYS A 75 -3.47 1.85 7.76
CA LYS A 75 -2.29 2.72 7.87
C LYS A 75 -2.25 3.39 9.23
N VAL A 76 -1.04 3.73 9.65
CA VAL A 76 -0.77 4.40 10.90
C VAL A 76 -0.17 5.76 10.60
N LYS A 77 -0.72 6.81 11.18
CA LYS A 77 -0.20 8.16 10.98
C LYS A 77 1.10 8.36 11.79
N PRO A 78 1.90 9.35 11.42
CA PRO A 78 3.13 9.65 12.17
C PRO A 78 2.84 9.96 13.64
N GLY A 79 3.79 9.61 14.47
CA GLY A 79 3.79 9.99 15.89
C GLY A 79 3.08 9.03 16.83
N LEU A 80 2.53 7.94 16.32
CA LEU A 80 1.86 6.96 17.18
C LEU A 80 2.68 5.68 17.29
N TYR A 81 2.84 5.17 18.50
CA TYR A 81 3.43 3.85 18.71
C TYR A 81 2.51 2.80 18.09
N HIS A 82 3.10 1.86 17.41
CA HIS A 82 2.37 0.78 16.78
C HIS A 82 3.21 -0.49 16.71
N GLN A 83 2.55 -1.60 16.42
CA GLN A 83 3.14 -2.92 16.37
C GLN A 83 2.21 -3.83 15.59
N PHE A 84 2.75 -4.72 14.79
CA PHE A 84 1.91 -5.75 14.20
C PHE A 84 2.22 -7.12 14.79
N GLU A 85 1.20 -7.96 14.77
CA GLU A 85 1.32 -9.37 15.11
C GLU A 85 0.76 -10.18 13.94
N CYS A 86 1.48 -11.22 13.53
CA CYS A 86 1.00 -12.12 12.50
C CYS A 86 0.08 -13.16 13.12
N LEU A 87 -1.17 -13.15 12.71
CA LEU A 87 -2.15 -14.13 13.20
C LEU A 87 -2.16 -15.40 12.33
N GLU A 88 -2.00 -15.24 11.03
CA GLU A 88 -1.89 -16.36 10.08
C GLU A 88 -0.75 -16.04 9.13
N SER A 89 0.11 -17.03 8.91
CA SER A 89 1.27 -16.88 8.04
C SER A 89 0.86 -16.47 6.63
N GLY A 90 1.64 -15.63 6.01
CA GLY A 90 1.38 -15.19 4.65
C GLY A 90 2.27 -14.04 4.22
N VAL A 91 1.80 -13.31 3.23
CA VAL A 91 2.53 -12.24 2.58
C VAL A 91 1.77 -10.93 2.75
N ALA A 92 2.51 -9.90 3.11
CA ALA A 92 1.97 -8.56 3.20
C ALA A 92 2.99 -7.56 2.64
N TYR A 93 2.55 -6.33 2.50
CA TYR A 93 3.42 -5.25 2.02
C TYR A 93 3.36 -4.13 3.03
N GLU A 94 4.53 -3.59 3.31
CA GLU A 94 4.68 -2.49 4.24
C GLU A 94 5.15 -1.27 3.47
N LEU A 95 4.46 -0.15 3.63
CA LEU A 95 4.76 1.09 2.94
C LEU A 95 5.04 2.18 3.95
N TYR A 96 6.07 2.98 3.66
CA TYR A 96 6.36 4.19 4.41
C TYR A 96 6.39 5.35 3.44
N TRP A 97 5.75 6.46 3.78
CA TRP A 97 5.78 7.63 2.89
C TRP A 97 5.64 8.93 3.69
N ALA A 98 6.15 9.99 3.10
CA ALA A 98 5.87 11.33 3.57
C ALA A 98 4.64 11.85 2.82
N GLU A 99 4.09 12.94 3.26
CA GLU A 99 2.92 13.52 2.64
C GLU A 99 3.24 14.10 1.27
N PHE A 100 2.35 13.88 0.29
CA PHE A 100 2.53 14.37 -1.07
C PHE A 100 1.61 15.54 -1.34
N ASN A 101 2.00 16.37 -2.30
CA ASN A 101 1.10 17.32 -2.90
C ASN A 101 0.30 16.62 -4.00
N HIS A 102 -0.97 16.24 -3.72
CA HIS A 102 -1.85 15.57 -4.61
C HIS A 102 -2.05 16.33 -5.91
N ASN A 103 -1.84 17.68 -5.91
CA ASN A 103 -2.04 18.53 -7.07
C ASN A 103 -0.79 18.69 -7.93
N ASP A 104 0.26 17.97 -7.60
CA ASP A 104 1.51 18.03 -8.34
C ASP A 104 1.39 17.22 -9.64
N ILE A 105 0.74 17.83 -10.63
CA ILE A 105 0.57 17.23 -11.94
C ILE A 105 0.34 18.33 -12.98
N VAL A 106 0.94 18.16 -14.13
CA VAL A 106 0.71 19.01 -15.30
C VAL A 106 0.27 18.09 -16.44
N ARG A 107 -0.90 18.38 -17.00
CA ARG A 107 -1.46 17.53 -18.05
C ARG A 107 -1.35 18.19 -19.41
N GLU A 108 -0.93 17.44 -20.38
CA GLU A 108 -0.93 17.88 -21.78
C GLU A 108 -2.19 17.37 -22.49
N SER A 109 -2.76 16.31 -21.99
CA SER A 109 -3.99 15.74 -22.53
C SER A 109 -4.82 15.12 -21.44
N VAL A 110 -6.04 14.74 -21.73
CA VAL A 110 -6.87 13.97 -20.82
C VAL A 110 -6.82 12.50 -21.19
N GLY A 111 -7.13 11.65 -20.24
CA GLY A 111 -7.20 10.21 -20.51
C GLY A 111 -8.36 9.87 -21.42
N GLU A 112 -8.22 8.80 -22.15
CA GLU A 112 -9.27 8.33 -23.04
C GLU A 112 -9.24 6.81 -23.15
N MET A 113 -10.35 6.25 -23.57
CA MET A 113 -10.40 4.84 -23.91
C MET A 113 -10.21 4.70 -25.41
N LYS A 114 -9.22 3.93 -25.82
CA LYS A 114 -9.01 3.66 -27.24
C LYS A 114 -10.09 2.73 -27.73
N THR A 115 -10.81 3.13 -28.76
CA THR A 115 -11.98 2.41 -29.22
C THR A 115 -11.76 1.52 -30.43
N GLU A 116 -10.73 1.78 -31.28
CA GLU A 116 -10.43 0.87 -32.32
C GLU A 116 -9.47 -0.15 -31.86
N LEU A 117 -9.79 -1.24 -31.86
CA LEU A 117 -8.85 -2.20 -31.40
C LEU A 117 -8.69 -3.36 -32.29
N ILE A 118 -9.29 -3.16 -32.45
CA ILE A 118 -9.28 -4.01 -32.92
C ILE A 118 -9.21 -4.38 -33.64
N SER A 119 -9.29 -4.37 -34.18
CA SER A 119 -9.26 -4.61 -34.79
C SER A 119 -9.06 -5.02 -35.52
N ASP A 120 -9.07 -5.15 -35.81
CA ASP A 120 -9.01 -5.52 -36.29
C ASP A 120 -9.22 -5.84 -36.55
N PHE A 121 -9.52 -5.87 -36.71
CA PHE A 121 -9.97 -6.04 -36.74
C PHE A 121 -10.35 -5.49 -37.04
N GLU A 122 -10.67 -5.16 -37.14
CA GLU A 122 -11.07 -4.52 -37.25
C GLU A 122 -11.28 -3.62 -37.11
N ILE A 123 -11.56 -3.16 -37.17
CA ILE A 123 -11.95 -2.37 -36.91
C ILE A 123 -11.91 -1.44 -36.64
N ARG A 124 -11.94 -0.85 -36.87
CA ARG A 124 -11.77 0.00 -36.40
C ARG A 124 -12.35 0.91 -36.14
N LEU A 125 -12.59 1.38 -35.85
CA LEU A 125 -13.17 2.16 -35.61
C LEU A 125 -13.21 3.27 -35.63
N ASP A 126 -13.35 4.00 -35.75
CA ASP A 126 -13.44 4.95 -35.66
C ASP A 126 -13.22 5.75 -34.95
N SER A 127 -13.06 6.25 -35.00
CA SER A 127 -12.83 6.87 -34.27
C SER A 127 -13.11 7.71 -33.47
N ASP A 128 -13.18 8.08 -33.29
CA ASP A 128 -13.43 8.78 -32.60
C ASP A 128 -13.49 8.95 -31.46
N ASP A 129 -13.28 9.11 -31.25
CA ASP A 129 -13.17 9.29 -30.25
C ASP A 129 -13.96 9.57 -29.38
N SER A 130 -14.30 9.28 -29.36
CA SER A 130 -15.11 9.50 -28.65
C SER A 130 -15.35 8.81 -27.59
N TYR A 131 -15.37 8.42 -27.11
CA TYR A 131 -15.67 7.95 -26.00
C TYR A 131 -14.66 7.79 -25.21
N HIS A 132 -14.55 7.99 -24.57
CA HIS A 132 -13.68 7.83 -23.79
C HIS A 132 -14.00 7.68 -22.58
N LEU A 133 -13.82 7.19 -22.20
CA LEU A 133 -14.06 7.03 -21.05
C LEU A 133 -13.21 7.05 -20.13
N TYR A 134 -12.86 7.09 -19.76
CA TYR A 134 -12.18 6.95 -18.89
C TYR A 134 -11.65 7.16 -17.93
N LEU A 135 -11.02 7.23 -17.63
CA LEU A 135 -10.35 7.18 -16.81
C LEU A 135 -9.49 7.87 -16.39
N GLN A 136 -8.98 8.25 -16.23
CA GLN A 136 -8.13 8.68 -15.88
C GLN A 136 -7.27 8.97 -15.53
N GLU A 137 -6.74 9.19 -15.53
CA GLU A 137 -5.87 9.40 -15.31
C GLU A 137 -5.19 9.75 -14.98
N GLY A 138 -4.92 9.58 -14.98
CA GLY A 138 -3.92 9.52 -14.84
C GLY A 138 -3.17 10.11 -14.76
#